data_39f67bed55366c17dc7fd090be222ab3
#
_entry.id   39f67bed55366c17dc7fd090be222ab3
#
_cell.length_a   1.000
_cell.length_b   1.000
_cell.length_c   1.000
_cell.angle_alpha   90.00
_cell.angle_beta   90.00
_cell.angle_gamma   90.00
#
_symmetry.space_group_name_H-M   'P 1'
#
loop_
_entity.id
_entity.type
_entity.pdbx_description
1 polymer ?
#
loop_
_entity_poly.entity_id
_entity_poly.type
_entity_poly.pdbx_seq_one_letter_code
_entity_poly.pdbx_strand_id
1 'polypeptide(L)'
;MGLLAFGLRLDPREVPSPLIGKPAPAFELPLLQQPDKSFSQKDMLGTVWVMNVWASWCPPCLVEHPVVSELARSGIAPVVGLNYKDAREDALPWLKRNGDPFQVTVYDAAGRIAIDYGVYGVPETYVIDRNGIIRYKHIGPLTPQITQKKLRPLIEELSKGG
;
A
#
# COMPACT_ATOMS: atom_id res chain seq x y z
N MET A 1 -28.69 -18.25 16.08
CA MET A 1 -27.43 -19.01 16.24
C MET A 1 -26.56 -18.98 14.99
N GLY A 2 -27.12 -18.97 13.77
CA GLY A 2 -26.36 -18.94 12.53
C GLY A 2 -25.49 -17.68 12.32
N LEU A 3 -25.92 -16.55 12.85
CA LEU A 3 -25.17 -15.28 12.74
C LEU A 3 -23.85 -15.29 13.53
N LEU A 4 -23.83 -15.91 14.69
CA LEU A 4 -22.63 -16.02 15.51
C LEU A 4 -21.59 -16.93 14.88
N ALA A 5 -22.03 -18.05 14.29
CA ALA A 5 -21.13 -18.99 13.61
C ALA A 5 -20.51 -18.35 12.35
N PHE A 6 -21.28 -17.52 11.64
CA PHE A 6 -20.78 -16.78 10.47
C PHE A 6 -19.73 -15.74 10.87
N GLY A 7 -19.99 -14.97 11.94
CA GLY A 7 -19.06 -13.97 12.44
C GLY A 7 -17.73 -14.55 12.90
N LEU A 8 -17.73 -15.77 13.44
CA LEU A 8 -16.52 -16.45 13.91
C LEU A 8 -15.63 -16.95 12.77
N ARG A 9 -16.15 -17.03 11.55
CA ARG A 9 -15.38 -17.46 10.38
C ARG A 9 -14.67 -16.33 9.66
N LEU A 10 -14.97 -15.07 10.00
CA LEU A 10 -14.35 -13.91 9.37
C LEU A 10 -12.96 -13.69 9.96
N ASP A 11 -11.98 -13.57 9.07
CA ASP A 11 -10.62 -13.18 9.46
C ASP A 11 -10.65 -11.71 9.87
N PRO A 12 -10.24 -11.36 11.12
CA PRO A 12 -10.22 -9.95 11.55
C PRO A 12 -9.35 -9.06 10.66
N ARG A 13 -8.38 -9.65 9.94
CA ARG A 13 -7.53 -8.90 9.02
C ARG A 13 -8.19 -8.59 7.68
N GLU A 14 -9.34 -9.20 7.41
CA GLU A 14 -10.13 -8.96 6.21
C GLU A 14 -11.33 -8.05 6.51
N VAL A 15 -11.20 -7.16 7.47
CA VAL A 15 -12.25 -6.18 7.78
C VAL A 15 -12.56 -5.36 6.52
N PRO A 16 -13.83 -5.36 6.05
CA PRO A 16 -14.17 -4.61 4.84
C PRO A 16 -13.88 -3.12 5.04
N SER A 17 -13.10 -2.56 4.12
CA SER A 17 -12.89 -1.12 4.11
C SER A 17 -14.08 -0.47 3.39
N PRO A 18 -14.65 0.62 3.94
CA PRO A 18 -15.71 1.36 3.24
C PRO A 18 -15.19 2.01 1.96
N LEU A 19 -13.88 2.06 1.76
CA LEU A 19 -13.28 2.67 0.56
C LEU A 19 -13.14 1.70 -0.61
N ILE A 20 -13.37 0.40 -0.39
CA ILE A 20 -13.32 -0.58 -1.49
C ILE A 20 -14.41 -0.23 -2.49
N GLY A 21 -14.04 -0.13 -3.76
CA GLY A 21 -14.96 0.25 -4.84
C GLY A 21 -15.13 1.76 -4.99
N LYS A 22 -14.42 2.55 -4.21
CA LYS A 22 -14.48 4.01 -4.24
C LYS A 22 -13.18 4.61 -4.74
N PRO A 23 -13.23 5.85 -5.28
CA PRO A 23 -12.01 6.53 -5.69
C PRO A 23 -11.01 6.65 -4.55
N ALA A 24 -9.74 6.40 -4.84
CA ALA A 24 -8.67 6.61 -3.90
C ALA A 24 -8.66 8.08 -3.45
N PRO A 25 -8.62 8.37 -2.15
CA PRO A 25 -8.57 9.74 -1.67
C PRO A 25 -7.44 10.53 -2.32
N ALA A 26 -7.76 11.76 -2.69
CA ALA A 26 -6.80 12.64 -3.36
C ALA A 26 -5.70 13.07 -2.41
N PHE A 27 -4.48 13.11 -2.93
CA PHE A 27 -3.35 13.67 -2.22
C PHE A 27 -2.37 14.32 -3.17
N GLU A 28 -1.63 15.26 -2.65
CA GLU A 28 -0.44 15.80 -3.30
C GLU A 28 0.59 15.97 -2.20
N LEU A 29 1.61 15.14 -2.21
CA LEU A 29 2.61 15.08 -1.15
C LEU A 29 4.02 15.22 -1.71
N PRO A 30 4.95 15.79 -0.94
CA PRO A 30 6.34 15.81 -1.35
C PRO A 30 6.91 14.39 -1.41
N LEU A 31 7.86 14.19 -2.30
CA LEU A 31 8.61 12.94 -2.36
C LEU A 31 9.59 12.86 -1.19
N LEU A 32 9.76 11.66 -0.66
CA LEU A 32 10.70 11.44 0.44
C LEU A 32 12.13 11.82 0.06
N GLN A 33 12.57 11.42 -1.14
CA GLN A 33 13.94 11.60 -1.60
C GLN A 33 14.19 12.94 -2.29
N GLN A 34 13.12 13.59 -2.76
CA GLN A 34 13.19 14.86 -3.48
C GLN A 34 12.11 15.81 -2.94
N PRO A 35 12.38 16.47 -1.81
CA PRO A 35 11.34 17.27 -1.13
C PRO A 35 10.77 18.42 -1.94
N ASP A 36 11.49 18.86 -2.98
CA ASP A 36 11.05 19.92 -3.90
C ASP A 36 10.08 19.43 -4.97
N LYS A 37 9.90 18.12 -5.08
CA LYS A 37 8.96 17.50 -6.02
C LYS A 37 7.79 16.89 -5.29
N SER A 38 6.63 16.88 -5.93
CA SER A 38 5.42 16.30 -5.38
C SER A 38 4.88 15.20 -6.29
N PHE A 39 4.01 14.38 -5.72
CA PHE A 39 3.37 13.26 -6.40
C PHE A 39 1.92 13.17 -5.96
N SER A 40 1.04 12.84 -6.87
CA SER A 40 -0.40 12.72 -6.65
C SER A 40 -0.88 11.35 -7.13
N GLN A 41 -1.98 10.88 -6.54
CA GLN A 41 -2.61 9.64 -7.02
C GLN A 41 -3.05 9.75 -8.48
N LYS A 42 -3.29 10.96 -8.98
CA LYS A 42 -3.64 11.21 -10.38
C LYS A 42 -2.52 10.80 -11.34
N ASP A 43 -1.28 10.84 -10.87
CA ASP A 43 -0.12 10.47 -11.69
C ASP A 43 -0.12 8.99 -12.06
N MET A 44 -0.92 8.19 -11.36
CA MET A 44 -1.04 6.75 -11.61
C MET A 44 -2.27 6.37 -12.43
N LEU A 45 -3.10 7.32 -12.84
CA LEU A 45 -4.27 7.02 -13.66
C LEU A 45 -3.84 6.32 -14.97
N GLY A 46 -4.59 5.29 -15.34
CA GLY A 46 -4.26 4.47 -16.49
C GLY A 46 -3.41 3.25 -16.17
N THR A 47 -2.92 3.15 -14.94
CA THR A 47 -2.05 2.06 -14.49
C THR A 47 -2.63 1.42 -13.24
N VAL A 48 -2.62 0.09 -13.18
CA VAL A 48 -2.89 -0.64 -11.93
C VAL A 48 -1.65 -0.53 -11.07
N TRP A 49 -1.81 -0.15 -9.80
CA TRP A 49 -0.67 0.06 -8.92
C TRP A 49 -0.95 -0.37 -7.49
N VAL A 50 0.11 -0.53 -6.74
CA VAL A 50 0.06 -0.96 -5.34
C VAL A 50 0.58 0.19 -4.49
N MET A 51 -0.15 0.54 -3.43
CA MET A 51 0.32 1.50 -2.44
C MET A 51 0.65 0.75 -1.16
N ASN A 52 1.86 0.93 -0.66
CA ASN A 52 2.32 0.30 0.58
C ASN A 52 2.62 1.37 1.62
N VAL A 53 1.87 1.35 2.72
CA VAL A 53 2.04 2.29 3.84
C VAL A 53 3.06 1.70 4.80
N TRP A 54 4.12 2.45 5.09
CA TRP A 54 5.24 1.96 5.88
C TRP A 54 5.89 3.07 6.71
N ALA A 55 6.73 2.68 7.66
CA ALA A 55 7.54 3.60 8.44
C ALA A 55 8.84 2.89 8.86
N SER A 56 9.89 3.68 9.05
CA SER A 56 11.18 3.12 9.50
C SER A 56 11.12 2.61 10.94
N TRP A 57 10.21 3.15 11.75
CA TRP A 57 10.05 2.75 13.16
C TRP A 57 9.14 1.52 13.33
N CYS A 58 8.72 0.91 12.24
CA CYS A 58 7.70 -0.15 12.23
C CYS A 58 8.37 -1.53 12.02
N PRO A 59 8.50 -2.37 13.07
CA PRO A 59 9.12 -3.69 12.90
C PRO A 59 8.40 -4.61 11.90
N PRO A 60 7.05 -4.70 11.89
CA PRO A 60 6.38 -5.52 10.87
C PRO A 60 6.64 -5.05 9.43
N CYS A 61 6.91 -3.76 9.23
CA CYS A 61 7.26 -3.24 7.91
C CYS A 61 8.59 -3.83 7.42
N LEU A 62 9.52 -4.03 8.33
CA LEU A 62 10.79 -4.68 8.00
C LEU A 62 10.58 -6.16 7.66
N VAL A 63 9.68 -6.83 8.38
CA VAL A 63 9.37 -8.25 8.14
C VAL A 63 8.79 -8.45 6.73
N GLU A 64 7.89 -7.58 6.29
CA GLU A 64 7.27 -7.72 4.95
C GLU A 64 8.15 -7.21 3.82
N HIS A 65 9.16 -6.42 4.11
CA HIS A 65 9.91 -5.68 3.07
C HIS A 65 10.48 -6.58 1.95
N PRO A 66 11.00 -7.78 2.24
CA PRO A 66 11.43 -8.69 1.17
C PRO A 66 10.28 -9.11 0.24
N VAL A 67 9.07 -9.28 0.78
CA VAL A 67 7.89 -9.64 -0.01
C VAL A 67 7.48 -8.49 -0.92
N VAL A 68 7.46 -7.26 -0.39
CA VAL A 68 7.18 -6.05 -1.16
C VAL A 68 8.23 -5.88 -2.27
N SER A 69 9.49 -6.10 -1.94
CA SER A 69 10.60 -5.99 -2.89
C SER A 69 10.46 -6.99 -4.03
N GLU A 70 10.07 -8.21 -3.73
CA GLU A 70 9.85 -9.24 -4.76
C GLU A 70 8.67 -8.88 -5.66
N LEU A 71 7.58 -8.39 -5.08
CA LEU A 71 6.43 -7.94 -5.85
C LEU A 71 6.83 -6.84 -6.83
N ALA A 72 7.59 -5.86 -6.36
CA ALA A 72 8.06 -4.76 -7.21
C ALA A 72 8.98 -5.26 -8.33
N ARG A 73 9.91 -6.17 -8.02
CA ARG A 73 10.84 -6.73 -9.02
C ARG A 73 10.15 -7.56 -10.08
N SER A 74 9.02 -8.16 -9.74
CA SER A 74 8.26 -8.98 -10.71
C SER A 74 7.71 -8.15 -11.87
N GLY A 75 7.59 -6.83 -11.69
CA GLY A 75 7.09 -5.94 -12.72
C GLY A 75 5.60 -6.05 -12.99
N ILE A 76 4.86 -6.79 -12.16
CA ILE A 76 3.42 -6.98 -12.37
C ILE A 76 2.64 -5.68 -12.18
N ALA A 77 3.12 -4.81 -11.27
CA ALA A 77 2.57 -3.48 -11.04
C ALA A 77 3.60 -2.62 -10.33
N PRO A 78 3.62 -1.31 -10.60
CA PRO A 78 4.46 -0.41 -9.80
C PRO A 78 3.97 -0.35 -8.36
N VAL A 79 4.92 -0.25 -7.43
CA VAL A 79 4.64 -0.10 -6.01
C VAL A 79 5.06 1.30 -5.58
N VAL A 80 4.13 2.04 -5.00
CA VAL A 80 4.36 3.38 -4.46
C VAL A 80 4.34 3.29 -2.94
N GLY A 81 5.39 3.80 -2.29
CA GLY A 81 5.43 3.85 -0.84
C GLY A 81 4.75 5.09 -0.30
N LEU A 82 3.98 4.93 0.77
CA LEU A 82 3.48 6.05 1.57
C LEU A 82 4.18 5.96 2.92
N ASN A 83 5.13 6.88 3.14
CA ASN A 83 5.91 6.90 4.39
C ASN A 83 5.12 7.68 5.43
N TYR A 84 4.77 7.01 6.52
CA TYR A 84 3.77 7.44 7.49
C TYR A 84 4.43 7.87 8.81
N LYS A 85 4.20 9.14 9.19
CA LYS A 85 4.63 9.70 10.48
C LYS A 85 6.08 9.35 10.82
N ASP A 86 6.98 9.64 9.91
CA ASP A 86 8.39 9.28 10.01
C ASP A 86 9.25 10.52 9.81
N ALA A 87 10.52 10.40 10.16
CA ALA A 87 11.50 11.44 9.88
C ALA A 87 12.32 11.06 8.65
N ARG A 88 12.58 12.01 7.76
CA ARG A 88 13.40 11.76 6.57
C ARG A 88 14.76 11.20 6.93
N GLU A 89 15.38 11.74 7.97
CA GLU A 89 16.70 11.32 8.45
C GLU A 89 16.71 9.87 8.94
N ASP A 90 15.56 9.28 9.22
CA ASP A 90 15.42 7.86 9.60
C ASP A 90 14.97 7.00 8.42
N ALA A 91 14.04 7.52 7.63
CA ALA A 91 13.43 6.77 6.52
C ALA A 91 14.42 6.55 5.37
N LEU A 92 15.20 7.56 5.01
CA LEU A 92 16.16 7.45 3.90
C LEU A 92 17.25 6.40 4.17
N PRO A 93 17.91 6.41 5.35
CA PRO A 93 18.89 5.36 5.66
C PRO A 93 18.23 3.97 5.73
N TRP A 94 16.98 3.89 6.19
CA TRP A 94 16.27 2.63 6.25
C TRP A 94 16.11 2.00 4.85
N LEU A 95 15.71 2.80 3.86
CA LEU A 95 15.61 2.34 2.48
C LEU A 95 16.98 1.94 1.92
N LYS A 96 18.02 2.69 2.27
CA LYS A 96 19.37 2.40 1.82
C LYS A 96 19.86 1.05 2.37
N ARG A 97 19.57 0.76 3.65
CA ARG A 97 19.98 -0.51 4.28
C ARG A 97 19.18 -1.70 3.77
N ASN A 98 17.89 -1.53 3.58
CA ASN A 98 16.96 -2.64 3.31
C ASN A 98 16.56 -2.75 1.84
N GLY A 99 16.97 -1.81 1.01
CA GLY A 99 16.59 -1.74 -0.39
C GLY A 99 15.36 -0.87 -0.61
N ASP A 100 15.28 -0.25 -1.78
CA ASP A 100 14.18 0.64 -2.15
C ASP A 100 13.41 0.02 -3.32
N PRO A 101 12.30 -0.67 -3.04
CA PRO A 101 11.50 -1.28 -4.10
C PRO A 101 10.51 -0.32 -4.76
N PHE A 102 10.33 0.87 -4.17
CA PHE A 102 9.26 1.77 -4.56
C PHE A 102 9.62 2.58 -5.82
N GLN A 103 8.66 2.72 -6.72
CA GLN A 103 8.81 3.62 -7.86
C GLN A 103 9.04 5.05 -7.36
N VAL A 104 8.25 5.46 -6.39
CA VAL A 104 8.44 6.68 -5.59
C VAL A 104 7.93 6.40 -4.19
N THR A 105 8.39 7.19 -3.22
CA THR A 105 7.81 7.23 -1.88
C THR A 105 7.31 8.64 -1.62
N VAL A 106 6.04 8.77 -1.27
CA VAL A 106 5.46 10.04 -0.85
C VAL A 106 5.59 10.16 0.66
N TYR A 107 5.80 11.37 1.14
CA TYR A 107 6.11 11.65 2.53
C TYR A 107 4.90 12.25 3.24
N ASP A 108 4.22 11.43 4.04
CA ASP A 108 3.04 11.81 4.82
C ASP A 108 3.45 12.04 6.28
N ALA A 109 4.20 13.13 6.51
CA ALA A 109 4.82 13.39 7.82
C ALA A 109 3.79 13.48 8.96
N ALA A 110 2.64 14.10 8.70
CA ALA A 110 1.59 14.28 9.69
C ALA A 110 0.60 13.11 9.75
N GLY A 111 0.64 12.20 8.79
CA GLY A 111 -0.28 11.06 8.74
C GLY A 111 -1.67 11.42 8.23
N ARG A 112 -1.85 12.58 7.62
CA ARG A 112 -3.15 13.06 7.15
C ARG A 112 -3.73 12.20 6.04
N ILE A 113 -2.90 11.84 5.08
CA ILE A 113 -3.34 11.04 3.95
C ILE A 113 -3.63 9.61 4.41
N ALA A 114 -2.83 9.08 5.32
CA ALA A 114 -3.11 7.78 5.92
C ALA A 114 -4.50 7.75 6.58
N ILE A 115 -4.87 8.83 7.27
CA ILE A 115 -6.21 8.94 7.88
C ILE A 115 -7.28 8.88 6.79
N ASP A 116 -7.11 9.62 5.69
CA ASP A 116 -8.07 9.63 4.59
C ASP A 116 -8.25 8.24 3.97
N TYR A 117 -7.19 7.44 3.94
CA TYR A 117 -7.23 6.07 3.42
C TYR A 117 -7.73 5.06 4.46
N GLY A 118 -8.03 5.51 5.67
CA GLY A 118 -8.53 4.63 6.72
C GLY A 118 -7.46 3.72 7.31
N VAL A 119 -6.21 4.17 7.33
CA VAL A 119 -5.10 3.38 7.87
C VAL A 119 -5.28 3.20 9.37
N TYR A 120 -5.34 1.95 9.82
CA TYR A 120 -5.36 1.62 11.26
C TYR A 120 -3.97 1.70 11.87
N GLY A 121 -2.96 1.37 11.09
CA GLY A 121 -1.58 1.32 11.52
C GLY A 121 -0.72 0.88 10.35
N VAL A 122 0.55 0.63 10.58
CA VAL A 122 1.48 0.19 9.54
C VAL A 122 1.94 -1.24 9.84
N PRO A 123 2.18 -2.05 8.80
CA PRO A 123 2.01 -1.74 7.38
C PRO A 123 0.58 -2.03 6.90
N GLU A 124 0.19 -1.35 5.82
CA GLU A 124 -1.03 -1.66 5.07
C GLU A 124 -0.72 -1.59 3.57
N THR A 125 -1.46 -2.36 2.78
CA THR A 125 -1.23 -2.43 1.34
C THR A 125 -2.56 -2.32 0.61
N TYR A 126 -2.57 -1.50 -0.45
CA TYR A 126 -3.75 -1.23 -1.27
C TYR A 126 -3.48 -1.58 -2.71
N VAL A 127 -4.47 -2.14 -3.41
CA VAL A 127 -4.43 -2.27 -4.87
C VAL A 127 -5.43 -1.29 -5.46
N ILE A 128 -4.96 -0.46 -6.38
CA ILE A 128 -5.75 0.61 -7.00
C ILE A 128 -5.75 0.37 -8.51
N ASP A 129 -6.93 0.44 -9.12
CA ASP A 129 -7.08 0.11 -10.53
C ASP A 129 -6.77 1.32 -11.45
N ARG A 130 -6.87 1.12 -12.75
CA ARG A 130 -6.57 2.12 -13.77
C ARG A 130 -7.43 3.37 -13.68
N ASN A 131 -8.61 3.25 -13.09
CA ASN A 131 -9.54 4.36 -12.92
C ASN A 131 -9.36 5.06 -11.57
N GLY A 132 -8.36 4.63 -10.79
CA GLY A 132 -8.10 5.22 -9.47
C GLY A 132 -9.02 4.70 -8.38
N ILE A 133 -9.66 3.54 -8.60
CA ILE A 133 -10.58 2.95 -7.63
C ILE A 133 -9.83 1.94 -6.76
N ILE A 134 -10.04 2.03 -5.44
CA ILE A 134 -9.46 1.06 -4.49
C ILE A 134 -10.18 -0.28 -4.66
N ARG A 135 -9.44 -1.32 -4.96
CA ARG A 135 -10.01 -2.65 -5.21
C ARG A 135 -9.68 -3.66 -4.11
N TYR A 136 -8.66 -3.39 -3.30
CA TYR A 136 -8.23 -4.32 -2.25
C TYR A 136 -7.45 -3.58 -1.19
N LYS A 137 -7.59 -4.03 0.06
CA LYS A 137 -6.82 -3.52 1.19
C LYS A 137 -6.38 -4.70 2.05
N HIS A 138 -5.09 -4.77 2.35
CA HIS A 138 -4.53 -5.75 3.28
C HIS A 138 -3.97 -5.02 4.50
N ILE A 139 -4.43 -5.41 5.68
CA ILE A 139 -3.96 -4.87 6.97
C ILE A 139 -2.90 -5.82 7.51
N GLY A 140 -1.77 -5.27 7.90
CA GLY A 140 -0.65 -6.05 8.43
C GLY A 140 0.37 -6.44 7.37
N PRO A 141 1.41 -7.19 7.78
CA PRO A 141 2.48 -7.55 6.85
C PRO A 141 2.01 -8.46 5.73
N LEU A 142 2.48 -8.16 4.51
CA LEU A 142 2.28 -9.05 3.38
C LEU A 142 3.10 -10.32 3.57
N THR A 143 2.51 -11.44 3.18
CA THR A 143 3.19 -12.73 3.12
C THR A 143 3.25 -13.20 1.67
N PRO A 144 4.18 -14.13 1.33
CA PRO A 144 4.20 -14.70 -0.01
C PRO A 144 2.86 -15.31 -0.42
N GLN A 145 2.14 -15.93 0.55
CA GLN A 145 0.84 -16.56 0.29
C GLN A 145 -0.21 -15.52 -0.10
N ILE A 146 -0.30 -14.42 0.64
CA ILE A 146 -1.24 -13.33 0.35
C ILE A 146 -0.93 -12.72 -1.03
N THR A 147 0.33 -12.49 -1.30
CA THR A 147 0.76 -11.93 -2.59
C THR A 147 0.35 -12.84 -3.75
N GLN A 148 0.62 -14.14 -3.63
CA GLN A 148 0.32 -15.09 -4.69
C GLN A 148 -1.17 -15.38 -4.85
N LYS A 149 -1.90 -15.46 -3.75
CA LYS A 149 -3.31 -15.86 -3.78
C LYS A 149 -4.28 -14.69 -3.95
N LYS A 150 -3.92 -13.50 -3.53
CA LYS A 150 -4.81 -12.33 -3.55
C LYS A 150 -4.32 -11.23 -4.47
N LEU A 151 -3.10 -10.74 -4.29
CA LEU A 151 -2.63 -9.58 -5.02
C LEU A 151 -2.38 -9.89 -6.50
N ARG A 152 -1.57 -10.90 -6.80
CA ARG A 152 -1.20 -11.20 -8.19
C ARG A 152 -2.41 -11.51 -9.07
N PRO A 153 -3.35 -12.39 -8.66
CA PRO A 153 -4.52 -12.64 -9.50
C PRO A 153 -5.38 -11.39 -9.72
N LEU A 154 -5.55 -10.59 -8.69
CA LEU A 154 -6.33 -9.35 -8.82
C LEU A 154 -5.65 -8.36 -9.77
N ILE A 155 -4.36 -8.14 -9.59
CA ILE A 155 -3.60 -7.21 -10.45
C ILE A 155 -3.67 -7.66 -11.91
N GLU A 156 -3.50 -8.96 -12.17
CA GLU A 156 -3.60 -9.50 -13.52
C GLU A 156 -4.98 -9.28 -14.11
N GLU A 157 -6.03 -9.56 -13.36
CA GLU A 157 -7.41 -9.33 -13.80
C GLU A 157 -7.66 -7.86 -14.13
N LEU A 158 -7.26 -6.96 -13.23
CA LEU A 158 -7.45 -5.51 -13.42
C LEU A 158 -6.64 -4.98 -14.61
N SER A 159 -5.48 -5.56 -14.86
CA SER A 159 -4.63 -5.16 -15.98
C SER A 159 -5.20 -5.59 -17.32
N LYS A 160 -5.98 -6.68 -17.36
CA LYS A 160 -6.63 -7.16 -18.57
C LYS A 160 -7.91 -6.38 -18.89
N GLY A 161 -8.61 -5.94 -17.86
CA GLY A 161 -9.92 -5.30 -18.01
C GLY A 161 -9.86 -3.84 -18.45
N GLY A 162 -8.68 -3.30 -18.67
CA GLY A 162 -8.49 -1.90 -19.08
C GLY A 162 -8.86 -1.61 -20.48
#